data_b852eea5273c3ba122af27ecff2c6edf
#
_entry.id   b852eea5273c3ba122af27ecff2c6edf
#
_cell.length_a   1.000
_cell.length_b   1.000
_cell.length_c   1.000
_cell.angle_alpha   90.00
_cell.angle_beta   90.00
_cell.angle_gamma   90.00
#
_symmetry.space_group_name_H-M   'P 1'
#
loop_
_entity.id
_entity.type
_entity.pdbx_description
1 polymer ?
#
loop_
_entity_poly.entity_id
_entity_poly.type
_entity_poly.pdbx_seq_one_letter_code
_entity_poly.pdbx_strand_id
1 'polypeptide(L)'
;TGLASEVIDSYQKGMLKSVLETCKATSSNAENHRYVWTMSSWPLKKSLETPDTEMRRQAMDLAREGRLAWHALPFTTHTEFAGTEEFIRSLEISRRLNREFDKNYMTAKMTDVPGHTRMLPSLLAKAGIRFLHLGCNSCANPPEVPRCFFWKGPDGNGVITFYSKGGYGTEIVPPDDWDYPVWLALMNTDDNMGPHSEDVIRDIISTAGEKMPGVRVVIGTLDDFADAFIACKPQLPVIETDLADSWIHGIGTYPDEVSRIRSLRKTALNAEGILAIKGISGSCCISDGVKELIDRAYENMILFDEHTWGLDTKITIGDMHQKKKRMYEKKLFLEDKKTPQYKRLEQSWQEKSQYVKNAEDAVSGIINELQEEKGEHFTVYNLLPWHRNGEVDVTGLAAEGEALVDREGNAFRVFERHGRYIARLENLPPVGCRQYRIERRTAEKDENPVATGNGNGGAILENSKISVVIDG
;
A
#
# COMPACT_ATOMS: atom_id res chain seq x y z
N THR A 1 -2.98 3.58 21.37
CA THR A 1 -2.09 2.90 20.41
C THR A 1 -1.41 1.72 21.08
N GLY A 2 -1.47 0.54 20.46
CA GLY A 2 -0.88 -0.72 20.91
C GLY A 2 0.17 -1.23 19.92
N LEU A 3 0.85 -2.30 20.28
CA LEU A 3 1.64 -3.08 19.32
C LEU A 3 0.71 -3.66 18.25
N ALA A 4 1.19 -3.85 17.03
CA ALA A 4 0.36 -4.41 15.95
C ALA A 4 -0.24 -5.77 16.31
N SER A 5 0.53 -6.63 16.98
CA SER A 5 0.07 -7.92 17.50
C SER A 5 -1.06 -7.79 18.53
N GLU A 6 -0.99 -6.81 19.44
CA GLU A 6 -2.04 -6.55 20.44
C GLU A 6 -3.32 -6.01 19.78
N VAL A 7 -3.18 -5.16 18.78
CA VAL A 7 -4.32 -4.59 18.05
C VAL A 7 -5.06 -5.69 17.27
N ILE A 8 -4.32 -6.59 16.60
CA ILE A 8 -4.91 -7.75 15.92
C ILE A 8 -5.64 -8.66 16.90
N ASP A 9 -5.05 -8.94 18.06
CA ASP A 9 -5.68 -9.74 19.11
C ASP A 9 -6.97 -9.06 19.61
N SER A 10 -6.96 -7.74 19.76
CA SER A 10 -8.14 -6.95 20.12
C SER A 10 -9.26 -7.07 19.08
N TYR A 11 -8.92 -7.03 17.77
CA TYR A 11 -9.91 -7.22 16.70
C TYR A 11 -10.61 -8.58 16.78
N GLN A 12 -9.86 -9.64 17.04
CA GLN A 12 -10.36 -11.01 17.07
C GLN A 12 -11.16 -11.35 18.33
N LYS A 13 -10.93 -10.64 19.43
CA LYS A 13 -11.54 -10.94 20.75
C LYS A 13 -12.51 -9.85 21.19
N GLY A 14 -11.97 -8.73 21.64
CA GLY A 14 -12.75 -7.70 22.31
C GLY A 14 -13.65 -6.91 21.36
N MET A 15 -13.09 -6.37 20.30
CA MET A 15 -13.83 -5.51 19.37
C MET A 15 -14.95 -6.28 18.65
N LEU A 16 -14.64 -7.45 18.09
CA LEU A 16 -15.64 -8.26 17.40
C LEU A 16 -16.79 -8.65 18.34
N LYS A 17 -16.49 -9.04 19.57
CA LYS A 17 -17.51 -9.33 20.60
C LYS A 17 -18.42 -8.13 20.83
N SER A 18 -17.85 -6.94 21.03
CA SER A 18 -18.64 -5.71 21.26
C SER A 18 -19.52 -5.36 20.06
N VAL A 19 -19.02 -5.57 18.82
CA VAL A 19 -19.83 -5.39 17.60
C VAL A 19 -21.05 -6.32 17.60
N LEU A 20 -20.84 -7.60 17.91
CA LEU A 20 -21.93 -8.59 17.98
C LEU A 20 -22.98 -8.21 19.03
N GLU A 21 -22.53 -7.80 20.22
CA GLU A 21 -23.41 -7.38 21.33
C GLU A 21 -24.23 -6.15 20.95
N THR A 22 -23.60 -5.11 20.36
CA THR A 22 -24.31 -3.88 19.95
C THR A 22 -25.28 -4.14 18.80
N CYS A 23 -24.88 -4.94 17.82
CA CYS A 23 -25.78 -5.34 16.75
C CYS A 23 -26.98 -6.12 17.27
N LYS A 24 -26.78 -7.03 18.23
CA LYS A 24 -27.88 -7.78 18.89
C LYS A 24 -28.80 -6.85 19.66
N ALA A 25 -28.27 -5.95 20.47
CA ALA A 25 -29.04 -5.01 21.27
C ALA A 25 -29.97 -4.13 20.42
N THR A 26 -29.52 -3.70 19.26
CA THR A 26 -30.29 -2.85 18.34
C THR A 26 -31.16 -3.62 17.34
N SER A 27 -31.24 -4.96 17.41
CA SER A 27 -31.99 -5.77 16.43
C SER A 27 -33.48 -5.53 16.43
N SER A 28 -34.06 -5.13 17.56
CA SER A 28 -35.47 -4.79 17.69
C SER A 28 -35.84 -3.37 17.25
N ASN A 29 -34.85 -2.52 16.95
CA ASN A 29 -35.08 -1.17 16.47
C ASN A 29 -35.72 -1.18 15.07
N ALA A 30 -36.33 -0.04 14.67
CA ALA A 30 -36.74 0.16 13.31
C ALA A 30 -35.57 -0.12 12.35
N GLU A 31 -35.81 -0.65 11.16
CA GLU A 31 -34.79 -1.11 10.23
C GLU A 31 -33.71 -0.04 9.96
N ASN A 32 -34.13 1.19 9.73
CA ASN A 32 -33.22 2.33 9.51
C ASN A 32 -32.46 2.80 10.76
N HIS A 33 -32.73 2.24 11.93
CA HIS A 33 -32.04 2.52 13.20
C HIS A 33 -31.33 1.30 13.78
N ARG A 34 -31.23 0.20 13.03
CA ARG A 34 -30.39 -0.94 13.41
C ARG A 34 -28.94 -0.58 13.22
N TYR A 35 -28.11 -0.91 14.18
CA TYR A 35 -26.69 -0.57 14.12
C TYR A 35 -25.98 -1.27 12.98
N VAL A 36 -25.18 -0.49 12.27
CA VAL A 36 -24.26 -0.94 11.23
C VAL A 36 -22.86 -0.50 11.60
N TRP A 37 -21.96 -1.46 11.72
CA TRP A 37 -20.54 -1.21 11.97
C TRP A 37 -19.77 -1.30 10.66
N THR A 38 -19.11 -0.21 10.25
CA THR A 38 -18.26 -0.19 9.06
C THR A 38 -16.80 -0.09 9.48
N MET A 39 -15.95 -0.96 8.94
CA MET A 39 -14.52 -0.95 9.21
C MET A 39 -13.70 -1.11 7.93
N SER A 40 -12.38 -0.93 8.04
CA SER A 40 -11.46 -1.19 6.94
C SER A 40 -11.44 -2.69 6.61
N SER A 41 -11.17 -3.03 5.35
CA SER A 41 -11.31 -4.42 4.87
C SER A 41 -10.30 -5.40 5.50
N TRP A 42 -9.06 -4.97 5.78
CA TRP A 42 -8.06 -5.86 6.39
C TRP A 42 -8.33 -6.15 7.88
N PRO A 43 -8.66 -5.17 8.75
CA PRO A 43 -9.10 -5.45 10.11
C PRO A 43 -10.31 -6.38 10.16
N LEU A 44 -11.28 -6.24 9.25
CA LEU A 44 -12.40 -7.17 9.14
C LEU A 44 -11.92 -8.58 8.80
N LYS A 45 -11.08 -8.74 7.77
CA LYS A 45 -10.45 -10.02 7.44
C LYS A 45 -9.82 -10.66 8.69
N LYS A 46 -9.04 -9.88 9.46
CA LYS A 46 -8.41 -10.37 10.69
C LYS A 46 -9.40 -10.70 11.79
N SER A 47 -10.46 -9.95 11.94
CA SER A 47 -11.54 -10.26 12.90
C SER A 47 -12.21 -11.60 12.57
N LEU A 48 -12.46 -11.88 11.30
CA LEU A 48 -13.07 -13.15 10.84
C LEU A 48 -12.11 -14.36 10.96
N GLU A 49 -10.81 -14.12 11.18
CA GLU A 49 -9.84 -15.18 11.50
C GLU A 49 -9.86 -15.59 13.00
N THR A 50 -10.80 -15.06 13.81
CA THR A 50 -10.92 -15.44 15.21
C THR A 50 -11.00 -16.95 15.41
N PRO A 51 -10.32 -17.53 16.42
CA PRO A 51 -10.40 -18.95 16.72
C PRO A 51 -11.76 -19.35 17.33
N ASP A 52 -12.52 -18.39 17.85
CA ASP A 52 -13.88 -18.63 18.36
C ASP A 52 -14.85 -18.87 17.19
N THR A 53 -15.21 -20.12 16.98
CA THR A 53 -16.04 -20.54 15.85
C THR A 53 -17.46 -20.01 15.90
N GLU A 54 -18.05 -19.84 17.11
CA GLU A 54 -19.39 -19.30 17.24
C GLU A 54 -19.38 -17.78 17.00
N MET A 55 -18.39 -17.07 17.53
CA MET A 55 -18.21 -15.64 17.27
C MET A 55 -17.99 -15.40 15.77
N ARG A 56 -17.15 -16.21 15.11
CA ARG A 56 -16.94 -16.15 13.66
C ARG A 56 -18.24 -16.33 12.90
N ARG A 57 -19.04 -17.36 13.23
CA ARG A 57 -20.31 -17.63 12.56
C ARG A 57 -21.26 -16.42 12.69
N GLN A 58 -21.42 -15.88 13.89
CA GLN A 58 -22.28 -14.71 14.13
C GLN A 58 -21.79 -13.48 13.34
N ALA A 59 -20.47 -13.24 13.28
CA ALA A 59 -19.89 -12.16 12.50
C ALA A 59 -20.16 -12.31 10.99
N MET A 60 -20.02 -13.54 10.47
CA MET A 60 -20.32 -13.84 9.07
C MET A 60 -21.81 -13.64 8.75
N ASP A 61 -22.70 -13.98 9.67
CA ASP A 61 -24.15 -13.75 9.50
C ASP A 61 -24.46 -12.24 9.47
N LEU A 62 -23.87 -11.43 10.37
CA LEU A 62 -24.00 -9.96 10.33
C LEU A 62 -23.39 -9.35 9.06
N ALA A 63 -22.30 -9.90 8.53
CA ALA A 63 -21.72 -9.46 7.26
C ALA A 63 -22.69 -9.73 6.09
N ARG A 64 -23.35 -10.90 6.05
CA ARG A 64 -24.39 -11.21 5.07
C ARG A 64 -25.61 -10.30 5.20
N GLU A 65 -26.01 -9.96 6.41
CA GLU A 65 -27.09 -9.01 6.70
C GLU A 65 -26.73 -7.56 6.34
N GLY A 66 -25.44 -7.24 6.15
CA GLY A 66 -24.95 -5.87 5.90
C GLY A 66 -24.84 -5.02 7.16
N ARG A 67 -24.88 -5.62 8.36
CA ARG A 67 -24.72 -4.95 9.65
C ARG A 67 -23.27 -4.92 10.14
N LEU A 68 -22.43 -5.79 9.61
CA LEU A 68 -20.98 -5.70 9.66
C LEU A 68 -20.49 -5.43 8.25
N ALA A 69 -20.14 -4.18 7.97
CA ALA A 69 -19.79 -3.67 6.67
C ALA A 69 -18.29 -3.29 6.61
N TRP A 70 -17.80 -3.05 5.39
CA TRP A 70 -16.43 -2.62 5.16
C TRP A 70 -16.35 -1.63 4.01
N HIS A 71 -15.22 -0.94 3.91
CA HIS A 71 -14.89 -0.13 2.75
C HIS A 71 -13.70 -0.74 1.98
N ALA A 72 -13.45 -0.25 0.77
CA ALA A 72 -12.52 -0.84 -0.18
C ALA A 72 -11.06 -0.86 0.30
N LEU A 73 -10.64 0.13 1.08
CA LEU A 73 -9.25 0.23 1.53
C LEU A 73 -8.95 -0.69 2.71
N PRO A 74 -7.74 -1.28 2.76
CA PRO A 74 -7.36 -2.19 3.84
C PRO A 74 -7.20 -1.47 5.18
N PHE A 75 -6.64 -0.27 5.18
CA PHE A 75 -6.38 0.62 6.31
C PHE A 75 -5.86 1.96 5.75
N THR A 76 -5.47 2.89 6.62
CA THR A 76 -4.80 4.12 6.21
C THR A 76 -3.38 3.82 5.74
N THR A 77 -3.07 4.27 4.53
CA THR A 77 -1.82 4.00 3.83
C THR A 77 -1.15 5.30 3.42
N HIS A 78 0.17 5.37 3.52
CA HIS A 78 0.95 6.44 2.90
C HIS A 78 0.99 6.23 1.38
N THR A 79 0.01 6.79 0.68
CA THR A 79 -0.13 6.63 -0.77
C THR A 79 0.99 7.25 -1.58
N GLU A 80 1.74 8.20 -1.01
CA GLU A 80 2.94 8.79 -1.61
C GLU A 80 4.16 7.86 -1.56
N PHE A 81 4.14 6.87 -0.66
CA PHE A 81 5.21 5.90 -0.47
C PHE A 81 4.87 4.53 -1.06
N ALA A 82 3.61 4.11 -0.96
CA ALA A 82 3.15 2.81 -1.43
C ALA A 82 3.45 2.60 -2.92
N GLY A 83 3.85 1.40 -3.29
CA GLY A 83 3.98 1.00 -4.68
C GLY A 83 2.61 0.83 -5.33
N THR A 84 2.50 1.15 -6.60
CA THR A 84 1.24 1.09 -7.35
C THR A 84 0.62 -0.31 -7.34
N GLU A 85 1.43 -1.34 -7.57
CA GLU A 85 0.94 -2.71 -7.64
C GLU A 85 0.44 -3.21 -6.29
N GLU A 86 1.20 -2.99 -5.21
CA GLU A 86 0.77 -3.40 -3.86
C GLU A 86 -0.48 -2.67 -3.41
N PHE A 87 -0.62 -1.39 -3.78
CA PHE A 87 -1.83 -0.63 -3.50
C PHE A 87 -3.04 -1.21 -4.24
N ILE A 88 -2.92 -1.50 -5.55
CA ILE A 88 -4.00 -2.12 -6.34
C ILE A 88 -4.39 -3.47 -5.75
N ARG A 89 -3.42 -4.30 -5.40
CA ARG A 89 -3.66 -5.63 -4.81
C ARG A 89 -4.29 -5.55 -3.43
N SER A 90 -4.04 -4.50 -2.68
CA SER A 90 -4.69 -4.31 -1.38
C SER A 90 -6.21 -4.18 -1.49
N LEU A 91 -6.72 -3.66 -2.60
CA LEU A 91 -8.16 -3.57 -2.88
C LEU A 91 -8.81 -4.95 -3.09
N GLU A 92 -8.02 -5.97 -3.42
CA GLU A 92 -8.52 -7.34 -3.58
C GLU A 92 -9.07 -7.91 -2.27
N ILE A 93 -8.59 -7.46 -1.11
CA ILE A 93 -9.12 -7.87 0.20
C ILE A 93 -10.63 -7.57 0.27
N SER A 94 -11.00 -6.31 -0.01
CA SER A 94 -12.42 -5.91 -0.03
C SER A 94 -13.22 -6.66 -1.12
N ARG A 95 -12.62 -6.88 -2.30
CA ARG A 95 -13.29 -7.61 -3.38
C ARG A 95 -13.54 -9.08 -3.03
N ARG A 96 -12.63 -9.74 -2.33
CA ARG A 96 -12.81 -11.11 -1.82
C ARG A 96 -13.96 -11.14 -0.79
N LEU A 97 -14.00 -10.20 0.14
CA LEU A 97 -15.10 -10.05 1.09
C LEU A 97 -16.43 -9.79 0.35
N ASN A 98 -16.46 -8.89 -0.64
CA ASN A 98 -17.66 -8.65 -1.45
C ASN A 98 -18.18 -9.93 -2.11
N ARG A 99 -17.31 -10.73 -2.70
CA ARG A 99 -17.69 -12.03 -3.31
C ARG A 99 -18.17 -13.05 -2.27
N GLU A 100 -17.50 -13.14 -1.12
CA GLU A 100 -17.83 -14.10 -0.06
C GLU A 100 -19.20 -13.82 0.57
N PHE A 101 -19.53 -12.55 0.77
CA PHE A 101 -20.75 -12.13 1.47
C PHE A 101 -21.86 -11.61 0.54
N ASP A 102 -21.68 -11.71 -0.78
CA ASP A 102 -22.61 -11.19 -1.80
C ASP A 102 -22.92 -9.69 -1.56
N LYS A 103 -21.86 -8.89 -1.46
CA LYS A 103 -21.91 -7.43 -1.29
C LYS A 103 -21.22 -6.73 -2.46
N ASN A 104 -21.50 -5.42 -2.58
CA ASN A 104 -20.87 -4.57 -3.58
C ASN A 104 -20.48 -3.21 -2.98
N TYR A 105 -19.69 -3.23 -1.92
CA TYR A 105 -19.19 -2.01 -1.31
C TYR A 105 -18.10 -1.39 -2.17
N MET A 106 -18.36 -0.15 -2.64
CA MET A 106 -17.54 0.58 -3.61
C MET A 106 -17.21 2.00 -3.11
N THR A 107 -17.08 2.13 -1.80
CA THR A 107 -16.62 3.34 -1.13
C THR A 107 -15.31 3.10 -0.42
N ALA A 108 -14.59 4.16 -0.08
CA ALA A 108 -13.30 4.11 0.58
C ALA A 108 -13.22 5.14 1.71
N LYS A 109 -12.42 4.83 2.73
CA LYS A 109 -12.13 5.74 3.84
C LYS A 109 -10.70 5.59 4.29
N MET A 110 -10.05 6.72 4.62
CA MET A 110 -8.81 6.76 5.40
C MET A 110 -8.91 7.81 6.50
N THR A 111 -8.11 7.65 7.53
CA THR A 111 -8.01 8.56 8.68
C THR A 111 -6.55 8.89 8.95
N ASP A 112 -6.30 9.88 9.78
CA ASP A 112 -4.99 10.38 10.22
C ASP A 112 -4.27 11.21 9.15
N VAL A 113 -3.75 10.56 8.13
CA VAL A 113 -2.90 11.17 7.11
C VAL A 113 -3.71 12.14 6.25
N PRO A 114 -3.37 13.43 6.23
CA PRO A 114 -4.09 14.42 5.41
C PRO A 114 -3.62 14.47 3.96
N GLY A 115 -2.41 13.97 3.67
CA GLY A 115 -1.76 14.06 2.37
C GLY A 115 -1.78 12.76 1.58
N HIS A 116 -2.14 12.88 0.30
CA HIS A 116 -2.21 11.74 -0.61
C HIS A 116 -1.82 12.12 -2.03
N THR A 117 -1.22 11.18 -2.75
CA THR A 117 -0.86 11.38 -4.15
C THR A 117 -2.07 11.52 -5.07
N ARG A 118 -1.96 12.38 -6.07
CA ARG A 118 -2.97 12.54 -7.14
C ARG A 118 -3.23 11.25 -7.95
N MET A 119 -2.36 10.25 -7.85
CA MET A 119 -2.64 8.93 -8.46
C MET A 119 -3.77 8.18 -7.76
N LEU A 120 -4.03 8.45 -6.49
CA LEU A 120 -5.04 7.76 -5.71
C LEU A 120 -6.44 7.79 -6.36
N PRO A 121 -7.02 8.95 -6.73
CA PRO A 121 -8.33 8.99 -7.36
C PRO A 121 -8.41 8.23 -8.68
N SER A 122 -7.33 8.21 -9.50
CA SER A 122 -7.26 7.39 -10.71
C SER A 122 -7.36 5.89 -10.40
N LEU A 123 -6.60 5.42 -9.43
CA LEU A 123 -6.58 4.00 -9.04
C LEU A 123 -7.91 3.57 -8.46
N LEU A 124 -8.49 4.38 -7.58
CA LEU A 124 -9.79 4.11 -6.99
C LEU A 124 -10.90 4.07 -8.04
N ALA A 125 -10.96 5.06 -8.94
CA ALA A 125 -11.96 5.11 -10.00
C ALA A 125 -11.87 3.91 -10.96
N LYS A 126 -10.65 3.50 -11.36
CA LYS A 126 -10.43 2.30 -12.17
C LYS A 126 -10.81 1.01 -11.45
N ALA A 127 -10.71 1.00 -10.13
CA ALA A 127 -11.22 -0.08 -9.30
C ALA A 127 -12.75 -0.01 -9.09
N GLY A 128 -13.45 0.96 -9.66
CA GLY A 128 -14.90 1.17 -9.53
C GLY A 128 -15.31 1.85 -8.22
N ILE A 129 -14.37 2.33 -7.41
CA ILE A 129 -14.66 3.09 -6.21
C ILE A 129 -15.21 4.46 -6.60
N ARG A 130 -16.31 4.88 -5.96
CA ARG A 130 -17.07 6.08 -6.35
C ARG A 130 -16.94 7.23 -5.38
N PHE A 131 -16.64 6.91 -4.12
CA PHE A 131 -16.61 7.85 -3.02
C PHE A 131 -15.44 7.55 -2.09
N LEU A 132 -14.77 8.60 -1.64
CA LEU A 132 -13.67 8.56 -0.70
C LEU A 132 -13.93 9.53 0.46
N HIS A 133 -13.88 9.05 1.70
CA HIS A 133 -13.83 9.91 2.88
C HIS A 133 -12.39 9.96 3.40
N LEU A 134 -11.88 11.18 3.62
CA LEU A 134 -10.59 11.44 4.26
C LEU A 134 -10.83 12.23 5.56
N GLY A 135 -10.46 11.64 6.69
CA GLY A 135 -10.51 12.30 8.00
C GLY A 135 -9.08 12.57 8.48
N CYS A 136 -8.78 13.81 8.84
CA CYS A 136 -7.43 14.24 9.17
C CYS A 136 -7.20 14.28 10.67
N ASN A 137 -6.00 13.91 11.10
CA ASN A 137 -5.57 14.09 12.47
C ASN A 137 -5.63 15.59 12.84
N SER A 138 -6.21 15.91 14.00
CA SER A 138 -6.37 17.29 14.47
C SER A 138 -5.04 18.05 14.70
N CYS A 139 -3.93 17.31 14.81
CA CYS A 139 -2.59 17.89 14.95
C CYS A 139 -1.86 18.07 13.60
N ALA A 140 -2.47 17.67 12.49
CA ALA A 140 -1.90 17.83 11.16
C ALA A 140 -2.18 19.24 10.59
N ASN A 141 -1.44 19.59 9.54
CA ASN A 141 -1.70 20.76 8.71
C ASN A 141 -2.26 20.30 7.36
N PRO A 142 -3.58 20.01 7.29
CA PRO A 142 -4.18 19.52 6.06
C PRO A 142 -4.14 20.59 4.96
N PRO A 143 -4.06 20.17 3.69
CA PRO A 143 -4.15 21.09 2.56
C PRO A 143 -5.50 21.84 2.55
N GLU A 144 -5.48 23.05 2.03
CA GLU A 144 -6.68 23.88 1.91
C GLU A 144 -7.49 23.43 0.69
N VAL A 145 -8.48 22.58 0.93
CA VAL A 145 -9.43 22.08 -0.08
C VAL A 145 -10.87 22.23 0.45
N PRO A 146 -11.87 22.26 -0.45
CA PRO A 146 -13.28 22.22 -0.05
C PRO A 146 -13.63 20.96 0.75
N ARG A 147 -14.69 21.02 1.56
CA ARG A 147 -15.21 19.87 2.31
C ARG A 147 -15.60 18.70 1.42
N CYS A 148 -16.19 19.00 0.25
CA CYS A 148 -16.58 18.01 -0.72
C CYS A 148 -16.19 18.48 -2.12
N PHE A 149 -15.53 17.62 -2.90
CA PHE A 149 -15.04 17.92 -4.23
C PHE A 149 -14.91 16.65 -5.09
N PHE A 150 -14.84 16.84 -6.39
CA PHE A 150 -14.43 15.77 -7.30
C PHE A 150 -12.92 15.79 -7.44
N TRP A 151 -12.25 14.79 -6.89
CA TRP A 151 -10.80 14.67 -6.98
C TRP A 151 -10.43 13.91 -8.24
N LYS A 152 -9.77 14.62 -9.17
CA LYS A 152 -9.46 14.11 -10.51
C LYS A 152 -7.99 13.78 -10.63
N GLY A 153 -7.72 12.55 -11.04
CA GLY A 153 -6.39 12.05 -11.29
C GLY A 153 -5.78 12.47 -12.63
N PRO A 154 -4.50 12.11 -12.88
CA PRO A 154 -3.79 12.49 -14.12
C PRO A 154 -4.41 11.93 -15.39
N ASP A 155 -5.11 10.81 -15.31
CA ASP A 155 -5.76 10.15 -16.44
C ASP A 155 -7.19 10.66 -16.72
N GLY A 156 -7.63 11.68 -16.00
CA GLY A 156 -8.95 12.25 -16.12
C GLY A 156 -10.06 11.56 -15.33
N ASN A 157 -9.81 10.37 -14.79
CA ASN A 157 -10.72 9.69 -13.87
C ASN A 157 -10.63 10.27 -12.46
N GLY A 158 -11.66 10.06 -11.65
CA GLY A 158 -11.67 10.59 -10.29
C GLY A 158 -12.79 10.05 -9.43
N VAL A 159 -12.81 10.48 -8.19
CA VAL A 159 -13.80 10.09 -7.18
C VAL A 159 -14.36 11.30 -6.45
N ILE A 160 -15.60 11.22 -6.00
CA ILE A 160 -16.14 12.19 -5.07
C ILE A 160 -15.40 12.02 -3.74
N THR A 161 -14.83 13.11 -3.24
CA THR A 161 -14.06 13.09 -2.01
C THR A 161 -14.70 14.00 -0.97
N PHE A 162 -14.98 13.44 0.20
CA PHE A 162 -15.38 14.18 1.38
C PHE A 162 -14.16 14.32 2.31
N TYR A 163 -13.79 15.56 2.62
CA TYR A 163 -12.55 15.86 3.33
C TYR A 163 -12.85 16.53 4.68
N SER A 164 -12.62 15.81 5.78
CA SER A 164 -12.85 16.29 7.14
C SER A 164 -11.54 16.80 7.73
N LYS A 165 -11.38 18.13 7.74
CA LYS A 165 -10.23 18.79 8.39
C LYS A 165 -10.39 18.73 9.90
N GLY A 166 -9.40 18.23 10.63
CA GLY A 166 -9.38 18.28 12.09
C GLY A 166 -10.20 17.21 12.82
N GLY A 167 -10.56 16.12 12.13
CA GLY A 167 -11.24 15.00 12.75
C GLY A 167 -11.46 13.82 11.82
N TYR A 168 -11.81 12.66 12.37
CA TYR A 168 -11.99 11.41 11.65
C TYR A 168 -13.43 11.15 11.20
N GLY A 169 -14.36 11.93 11.72
CA GLY A 169 -15.78 11.87 11.42
C GLY A 169 -16.34 13.22 10.99
N THR A 170 -17.64 13.35 11.14
CA THR A 170 -18.37 14.61 10.88
C THR A 170 -19.36 14.87 12.01
N GLU A 171 -19.84 16.11 12.08
CA GLU A 171 -20.86 16.50 13.03
C GLU A 171 -22.21 15.81 12.71
N ILE A 172 -23.07 15.67 13.74
CA ILE A 172 -24.44 15.13 13.57
C ILE A 172 -25.26 16.06 12.67
N VAL A 173 -25.12 17.37 12.85
CA VAL A 173 -25.84 18.40 12.11
C VAL A 173 -24.94 18.91 10.97
N PRO A 174 -25.45 19.05 9.74
CA PRO A 174 -24.67 19.66 8.67
C PRO A 174 -24.33 21.12 9.03
N PRO A 175 -23.22 21.66 8.55
CA PRO A 175 -22.91 23.08 8.71
C PRO A 175 -23.86 23.94 7.85
N ASP A 176 -23.97 25.22 8.19
CA ASP A 176 -24.89 26.16 7.52
C ASP A 176 -24.63 26.33 6.02
N ASP A 177 -23.41 26.05 5.58
CA ASP A 177 -22.99 26.12 4.17
C ASP A 177 -23.19 24.82 3.38
N TRP A 178 -23.92 23.84 3.95
CA TRP A 178 -24.20 22.58 3.28
C TRP A 178 -25.53 22.62 2.51
N ASP A 179 -25.45 22.76 1.20
CA ASP A 179 -26.61 22.99 0.30
C ASP A 179 -27.26 21.71 -0.25
N TYR A 180 -26.83 20.51 0.17
CA TYR A 180 -27.33 19.25 -0.34
C TYR A 180 -28.39 18.63 0.59
N PRO A 181 -29.39 17.90 0.04
CA PRO A 181 -30.46 17.33 0.83
C PRO A 181 -30.09 16.09 1.66
N VAL A 182 -28.85 15.61 1.55
CA VAL A 182 -28.31 14.49 2.32
C VAL A 182 -27.02 14.92 3.02
N TRP A 183 -26.85 14.49 4.27
CA TRP A 183 -25.66 14.76 5.06
C TRP A 183 -25.06 13.46 5.57
N LEU A 184 -23.71 13.38 5.57
CA LEU A 184 -22.97 12.30 6.17
C LEU A 184 -22.65 12.63 7.62
N ALA A 185 -23.44 12.15 8.56
CA ALA A 185 -23.09 12.15 9.96
C ALA A 185 -22.20 10.93 10.26
N LEU A 186 -20.91 11.05 9.95
CA LEU A 186 -19.94 9.98 10.14
C LEU A 186 -19.50 9.93 11.60
N MET A 187 -20.18 9.11 12.38
CA MET A 187 -19.86 8.92 13.78
C MET A 187 -18.71 7.91 13.89
N ASN A 188 -17.53 8.37 14.31
CA ASN A 188 -16.42 7.46 14.58
C ASN A 188 -16.21 7.28 16.08
N THR A 189 -15.56 6.18 16.45
CA THR A 189 -15.04 5.93 17.79
C THR A 189 -13.57 6.36 17.87
N ASP A 190 -13.02 6.47 19.07
CA ASP A 190 -11.61 6.74 19.27
C ASP A 190 -10.71 5.64 18.68
N ASP A 191 -9.41 5.93 18.59
CA ASP A 191 -8.40 5.03 18.02
C ASP A 191 -8.49 3.61 18.55
N ASN A 192 -8.73 2.66 17.63
CA ASN A 192 -8.84 1.23 17.93
C ASN A 192 -9.84 0.88 19.05
N MET A 193 -10.83 1.71 19.24
CA MET A 193 -11.95 1.44 20.14
C MET A 193 -13.03 0.61 19.43
N GLY A 194 -13.82 -0.10 20.20
CA GLY A 194 -14.96 -0.86 19.67
C GLY A 194 -16.14 0.05 19.28
N PRO A 195 -17.28 -0.54 18.93
CA PRO A 195 -18.46 0.19 18.49
C PRO A 195 -19.04 1.06 19.61
N HIS A 196 -19.87 2.02 19.21
CA HIS A 196 -20.70 2.77 20.15
C HIS A 196 -21.62 1.82 20.92
N SER A 197 -21.92 2.17 22.17
CA SER A 197 -22.94 1.47 22.95
C SER A 197 -24.37 1.80 22.43
N GLU A 198 -25.33 0.97 22.75
CA GLU A 198 -26.75 1.20 22.42
C GLU A 198 -27.23 2.56 22.91
N ASP A 199 -26.83 2.99 24.10
CA ASP A 199 -27.22 4.28 24.68
C ASP A 199 -26.71 5.44 23.86
N VAL A 200 -25.42 5.40 23.46
CA VAL A 200 -24.81 6.42 22.58
C VAL A 200 -25.53 6.48 21.23
N ILE A 201 -25.88 5.34 20.65
CA ILE A 201 -26.62 5.29 19.38
C ILE A 201 -28.01 5.94 19.53
N ARG A 202 -28.71 5.65 20.61
CA ARG A 202 -30.01 6.23 20.91
C ARG A 202 -29.93 7.73 21.09
N ASP A 203 -28.93 8.22 21.83
CA ASP A 203 -28.67 9.65 22.04
C ASP A 203 -28.35 10.39 20.74
N ILE A 204 -27.57 9.77 19.84
CA ILE A 204 -27.27 10.34 18.51
C ILE A 204 -28.56 10.50 17.71
N ILE A 205 -29.41 9.48 17.66
CA ILE A 205 -30.69 9.53 16.93
C ILE A 205 -31.63 10.59 17.54
N SER A 206 -31.74 10.65 18.86
CA SER A 206 -32.54 11.65 19.56
C SER A 206 -32.06 13.06 19.28
N THR A 207 -30.74 13.28 19.41
CA THR A 207 -30.11 14.58 19.14
C THR A 207 -30.32 15.03 17.69
N ALA A 208 -30.23 14.12 16.74
CA ALA A 208 -30.51 14.42 15.32
C ALA A 208 -31.97 14.81 15.11
N GLY A 209 -32.91 14.09 15.72
CA GLY A 209 -34.33 14.39 15.63
C GLY A 209 -34.71 15.74 16.26
N GLU A 210 -34.12 16.09 17.42
CA GLU A 210 -34.33 17.34 18.11
C GLU A 210 -33.75 18.56 17.32
N LYS A 211 -32.54 18.42 16.84
CA LYS A 211 -31.84 19.51 16.13
C LYS A 211 -32.29 19.71 14.68
N MET A 212 -32.84 18.66 14.05
CA MET A 212 -33.28 18.68 12.67
C MET A 212 -34.70 18.10 12.53
N PRO A 213 -35.75 18.79 13.01
CA PRO A 213 -37.11 18.30 12.90
C PRO A 213 -37.52 18.02 11.45
N GLY A 214 -38.07 16.83 11.20
CA GLY A 214 -38.53 16.42 9.86
C GLY A 214 -37.44 15.78 8.99
N VAL A 215 -36.18 15.72 9.44
CA VAL A 215 -35.12 15.00 8.75
C VAL A 215 -35.22 13.50 9.05
N ARG A 216 -35.09 12.66 8.03
CA ARG A 216 -35.02 11.23 8.19
C ARG A 216 -33.59 10.82 8.57
N VAL A 217 -33.42 10.23 9.73
CA VAL A 217 -32.15 9.64 10.19
C VAL A 217 -32.11 8.18 9.74
N VAL A 218 -30.98 7.78 9.14
CA VAL A 218 -30.70 6.40 8.70
C VAL A 218 -29.31 5.99 9.17
N ILE A 219 -29.21 4.91 9.92
CA ILE A 219 -27.93 4.24 10.17
C ILE A 219 -27.66 3.33 8.97
N GLY A 220 -26.52 3.52 8.32
CA GLY A 220 -26.16 2.78 7.11
C GLY A 220 -24.66 2.74 6.88
N THR A 221 -24.28 2.36 5.69
CA THR A 221 -22.90 2.26 5.20
C THR A 221 -22.45 3.56 4.50
N LEU A 222 -21.18 3.68 4.21
CA LEU A 222 -20.68 4.75 3.34
C LEU A 222 -21.28 4.65 1.93
N ASP A 223 -21.61 3.45 1.47
CA ASP A 223 -22.23 3.24 0.17
C ASP A 223 -23.66 3.79 0.12
N ASP A 224 -24.46 3.61 1.20
CA ASP A 224 -25.80 4.19 1.29
C ASP A 224 -25.76 5.72 1.17
N PHE A 225 -24.81 6.36 1.87
CA PHE A 225 -24.60 7.80 1.73
C PHE A 225 -24.15 8.18 0.32
N ALA A 226 -23.15 7.48 -0.22
CA ALA A 226 -22.61 7.77 -1.55
C ALA A 226 -23.69 7.66 -2.63
N ASP A 227 -24.53 6.64 -2.57
CA ASP A 227 -25.65 6.46 -3.52
C ASP A 227 -26.68 7.60 -3.44
N ALA A 228 -27.07 7.95 -2.20
CA ALA A 228 -27.99 9.07 -1.98
C ALA A 228 -27.40 10.41 -2.45
N PHE A 229 -26.13 10.66 -2.16
CA PHE A 229 -25.45 11.89 -2.54
C PHE A 229 -25.23 12.00 -4.04
N ILE A 230 -24.81 10.92 -4.70
CA ILE A 230 -24.63 10.87 -6.16
C ILE A 230 -25.99 11.08 -6.88
N ALA A 231 -27.07 10.51 -6.33
CA ALA A 231 -28.43 10.69 -6.88
C ALA A 231 -28.88 12.16 -6.89
N CYS A 232 -28.35 12.98 -5.96
CA CYS A 232 -28.61 14.43 -5.96
C CYS A 232 -27.88 15.19 -7.07
N LYS A 233 -27.00 14.55 -7.84
CA LYS A 233 -26.17 15.15 -8.90
C LYS A 233 -25.46 16.42 -8.45
N PRO A 234 -24.64 16.33 -7.37
CA PRO A 234 -24.02 17.49 -6.76
C PRO A 234 -23.07 18.20 -7.74
N GLN A 235 -23.11 19.51 -7.75
CA GLN A 235 -22.15 20.34 -8.50
C GLN A 235 -20.95 20.59 -7.63
N LEU A 236 -19.89 19.84 -7.85
CA LEU A 236 -18.69 19.85 -7.00
C LEU A 236 -17.53 20.61 -7.66
N PRO A 237 -16.74 21.35 -6.91
CA PRO A 237 -15.45 21.85 -7.39
C PRO A 237 -14.54 20.67 -7.76
N VAL A 238 -13.70 20.88 -8.77
CA VAL A 238 -12.75 19.87 -9.25
C VAL A 238 -11.36 20.21 -8.72
N ILE A 239 -10.71 19.26 -8.06
CA ILE A 239 -9.33 19.36 -7.58
C ILE A 239 -8.46 18.40 -8.41
N GLU A 240 -7.35 18.92 -8.94
CA GLU A 240 -6.44 18.17 -9.84
C GLU A 240 -4.99 18.15 -9.31
N THR A 241 -4.78 18.40 -8.03
CA THR A 241 -3.47 18.43 -7.38
C THR A 241 -3.27 17.27 -6.43
N ASP A 242 -2.02 17.02 -6.05
CA ASP A 242 -1.72 16.21 -4.86
C ASP A 242 -2.28 16.92 -3.62
N LEU A 243 -2.73 16.14 -2.64
CA LEU A 243 -3.04 16.65 -1.31
C LEU A 243 -1.74 16.57 -0.50
N ALA A 244 -0.87 17.57 -0.66
CA ALA A 244 0.46 17.56 -0.08
C ALA A 244 0.46 17.92 1.39
N ASP A 245 1.21 17.16 2.20
CA ASP A 245 1.52 17.47 3.59
C ASP A 245 2.86 16.85 4.01
N SER A 246 3.25 17.05 5.26
CA SER A 246 4.52 16.55 5.80
C SER A 246 4.42 15.22 6.57
N TRP A 247 3.25 14.61 6.70
CA TRP A 247 3.07 13.39 7.51
C TRP A 247 3.91 12.20 7.04
N ILE A 248 4.25 12.18 5.76
CA ILE A 248 5.14 11.18 5.16
C ILE A 248 6.53 11.11 5.85
N HIS A 249 6.91 12.12 6.65
CA HIS A 249 8.18 12.12 7.40
C HIS A 249 8.40 10.85 8.23
N GLY A 250 7.33 10.17 8.64
CA GLY A 250 7.39 8.94 9.44
C GLY A 250 8.21 7.82 8.82
N ILE A 251 8.29 7.75 7.48
CA ILE A 251 9.11 6.74 6.78
C ILE A 251 10.60 6.83 7.14
N GLY A 252 11.07 8.00 7.57
CA GLY A 252 12.44 8.22 8.04
C GLY A 252 12.83 7.41 9.28
N THR A 253 11.87 6.80 9.97
CA THR A 253 12.09 5.88 11.08
C THR A 253 12.74 4.58 10.63
N TYR A 254 12.55 4.17 9.37
CA TYR A 254 12.95 2.86 8.83
C TYR A 254 13.78 2.99 7.54
N PRO A 255 14.94 3.66 7.54
CA PRO A 255 15.69 3.93 6.32
C PRO A 255 16.19 2.66 5.61
N ASP A 256 16.55 1.61 6.36
CA ASP A 256 16.97 0.32 5.80
C ASP A 256 15.79 -0.41 5.16
N GLU A 257 14.71 -0.57 5.89
CA GLU A 257 13.49 -1.23 5.42
C GLU A 257 12.89 -0.52 4.20
N VAL A 258 12.91 0.83 4.18
CA VAL A 258 12.50 1.64 3.03
C VAL A 258 13.35 1.33 1.80
N SER A 259 14.66 1.19 1.96
CA SER A 259 15.56 0.80 0.87
C SER A 259 15.25 -0.60 0.35
N ARG A 260 15.06 -1.54 1.27
CA ARG A 260 14.77 -2.95 0.97
C ARG A 260 13.43 -3.12 0.26
N ILE A 261 12.35 -2.51 0.78
CA ILE A 261 11.02 -2.62 0.18
C ILE A 261 10.97 -2.03 -1.23
N ARG A 262 11.68 -0.92 -1.48
CA ARG A 262 11.76 -0.33 -2.82
C ARG A 262 12.44 -1.24 -3.84
N SER A 263 13.44 -1.98 -3.41
CA SER A 263 14.10 -3.00 -4.24
C SER A 263 13.21 -4.22 -4.44
N LEU A 264 12.54 -4.66 -3.36
CA LEU A 264 11.67 -5.82 -3.34
C LEU A 264 10.47 -5.67 -4.28
N ARG A 265 9.86 -4.48 -4.37
CA ARG A 265 8.77 -4.17 -5.31
C ARG A 265 9.13 -4.54 -6.75
N LYS A 266 10.34 -4.18 -7.19
CA LYS A 266 10.83 -4.52 -8.54
C LYS A 266 11.06 -6.01 -8.71
N THR A 267 11.62 -6.65 -7.68
CA THR A 267 11.90 -8.09 -7.70
C THR A 267 10.62 -8.90 -7.76
N ALA A 268 9.59 -8.53 -7.00
CA ALA A 268 8.28 -9.18 -7.01
C ALA A 268 7.61 -9.08 -8.39
N LEU A 269 7.55 -7.87 -8.97
CA LEU A 269 7.01 -7.66 -10.31
C LEU A 269 7.75 -8.46 -11.37
N ASN A 270 9.08 -8.53 -11.28
CA ASN A 270 9.89 -9.33 -12.21
C ASN A 270 9.59 -10.83 -12.06
N ALA A 271 9.50 -11.33 -10.84
CA ALA A 271 9.19 -12.73 -10.55
C ALA A 271 7.82 -13.12 -11.12
N GLU A 272 6.79 -12.30 -10.90
CA GLU A 272 5.46 -12.52 -11.47
C GLU A 272 5.44 -12.44 -12.99
N GLY A 273 6.15 -11.48 -13.57
CA GLY A 273 6.28 -11.37 -15.03
C GLY A 273 6.91 -12.61 -15.65
N ILE A 274 7.95 -13.17 -15.02
CA ILE A 274 8.58 -14.42 -15.45
C ILE A 274 7.61 -15.59 -15.30
N LEU A 275 6.89 -15.70 -14.17
CA LEU A 275 5.85 -16.72 -13.98
C LEU A 275 4.78 -16.66 -15.07
N ALA A 276 4.33 -15.45 -15.42
CA ALA A 276 3.33 -15.25 -16.48
C ALA A 276 3.85 -15.72 -17.84
N ILE A 277 5.08 -15.38 -18.22
CA ILE A 277 5.69 -15.84 -19.48
C ILE A 277 5.85 -17.34 -19.50
N LYS A 278 6.34 -17.94 -18.41
CA LYS A 278 6.47 -19.42 -18.29
C LYS A 278 5.11 -20.11 -18.34
N GLY A 279 4.08 -19.53 -17.73
CA GLY A 279 2.71 -20.03 -17.77
C GLY A 279 2.11 -20.02 -19.19
N ILE A 280 2.27 -18.91 -19.92
CA ILE A 280 1.80 -18.77 -21.31
C ILE A 280 2.53 -19.75 -22.24
N SER A 281 3.83 -19.96 -22.05
CA SER A 281 4.61 -20.91 -22.84
C SER A 281 4.33 -22.39 -22.51
N GLY A 282 3.51 -22.67 -21.51
CA GLY A 282 3.24 -24.03 -21.03
C GLY A 282 4.41 -24.66 -20.25
N SER A 283 5.44 -23.87 -19.93
CA SER A 283 6.63 -24.35 -19.23
C SER A 283 6.46 -24.42 -17.71
N CYS A 284 5.38 -23.85 -17.16
CA CYS A 284 5.09 -23.84 -15.73
C CYS A 284 3.59 -23.72 -15.49
N CYS A 285 3.08 -24.48 -14.53
CA CYS A 285 1.75 -24.26 -13.94
C CYS A 285 1.92 -23.47 -12.64
N ILE A 286 1.26 -22.32 -12.52
CA ILE A 286 1.26 -21.56 -11.27
C ILE A 286 0.47 -22.35 -10.23
N SER A 287 1.16 -22.96 -9.27
CA SER A 287 0.55 -23.70 -8.17
C SER A 287 -0.19 -22.78 -7.20
N ASP A 288 -1.10 -23.34 -6.40
CA ASP A 288 -1.77 -22.56 -5.35
C ASP A 288 -0.77 -22.06 -4.29
N GLY A 289 0.29 -22.84 -4.00
CA GLY A 289 1.37 -22.39 -3.12
C GLY A 289 2.10 -21.15 -3.62
N VAL A 290 2.33 -21.02 -4.94
CA VAL A 290 2.91 -19.81 -5.54
C VAL A 290 1.93 -18.61 -5.42
N LYS A 291 0.63 -18.85 -5.62
CA LYS A 291 -0.39 -17.79 -5.43
C LYS A 291 -0.43 -17.28 -3.98
N GLU A 292 -0.34 -18.20 -3.01
CA GLU A 292 -0.26 -17.86 -1.59
C GLU A 292 1.02 -17.05 -1.26
N LEU A 293 2.15 -17.37 -1.87
CA LEU A 293 3.38 -16.61 -1.73
C LEU A 293 3.22 -15.19 -2.31
N ILE A 294 2.58 -15.05 -3.47
CA ILE A 294 2.29 -13.73 -4.07
C ILE A 294 1.38 -12.92 -3.16
N ASP A 295 0.26 -13.49 -2.71
CA ASP A 295 -0.67 -12.82 -1.80
C ASP A 295 0.05 -12.38 -0.51
N ARG A 296 0.88 -13.25 0.08
CA ARG A 296 1.66 -12.96 1.28
C ARG A 296 2.70 -11.87 1.06
N ALA A 297 3.37 -11.85 -0.08
CA ALA A 297 4.34 -10.81 -0.42
C ALA A 297 3.66 -9.43 -0.44
N TYR A 298 2.59 -9.28 -1.20
CA TYR A 298 1.88 -8.00 -1.34
C TYR A 298 1.13 -7.57 -0.09
N GLU A 299 0.54 -8.50 0.66
CA GLU A 299 -0.08 -8.18 1.96
C GLU A 299 0.96 -7.62 2.95
N ASN A 300 2.16 -8.18 3.00
CA ASN A 300 3.21 -7.67 3.88
C ASN A 300 3.83 -6.36 3.37
N MET A 301 3.93 -6.15 2.05
CA MET A 301 4.36 -4.86 1.50
C MET A 301 3.38 -3.75 1.90
N ILE A 302 2.08 -3.94 1.69
CA ILE A 302 1.09 -2.91 2.03
C ILE A 302 0.95 -2.70 3.54
N LEU A 303 1.18 -3.72 4.37
CA LEU A 303 1.24 -3.59 5.82
C LEU A 303 2.43 -2.75 6.28
N PHE A 304 3.54 -2.79 5.56
CA PHE A 304 4.65 -1.87 5.81
C PHE A 304 4.30 -0.43 5.43
N ASP A 305 3.46 -0.22 4.41
CA ASP A 305 3.00 1.09 3.95
C ASP A 305 1.86 1.68 4.81
N GLU A 306 1.30 0.90 5.74
CA GLU A 306 0.35 1.39 6.73
C GLU A 306 0.98 2.56 7.51
N HIS A 307 0.18 3.59 7.82
CA HIS A 307 0.68 4.91 8.27
C HIS A 307 1.36 4.95 9.64
N THR A 308 1.25 3.92 10.46
CA THR A 308 1.81 3.88 11.82
C THR A 308 3.26 3.42 11.80
N TRP A 309 4.19 4.30 12.15
CA TRP A 309 5.62 4.05 12.12
C TRP A 309 6.20 3.68 13.50
N GLY A 310 5.46 2.93 14.29
CA GLY A 310 5.74 2.54 15.65
C GLY A 310 4.80 3.22 16.65
N LEU A 311 4.98 2.95 17.94
CA LEU A 311 4.19 3.57 18.99
C LEU A 311 4.47 5.06 19.10
N ASP A 312 3.45 5.84 19.47
CA ASP A 312 3.62 7.27 19.73
C ASP A 312 4.59 7.48 20.91
N THR A 313 5.69 8.16 20.63
CA THR A 313 6.72 8.47 21.62
C THR A 313 6.20 9.36 22.74
N LYS A 314 5.25 10.25 22.47
CA LYS A 314 4.65 11.13 23.49
C LYS A 314 3.91 10.32 24.55
N ILE A 315 3.18 9.29 24.15
CA ILE A 315 2.46 8.39 25.05
C ILE A 315 3.43 7.43 25.75
N THR A 316 4.42 6.95 25.04
CA THR A 316 5.29 5.85 25.49
C THR A 316 6.44 6.34 26.39
N ILE A 317 7.08 7.45 26.06
CA ILE A 317 8.19 8.02 26.84
C ILE A 317 7.68 9.06 27.87
N GLY A 318 6.39 9.43 27.72
CA GLY A 318 5.70 10.34 28.65
C GLY A 318 6.13 11.78 28.58
N ASP A 319 5.48 12.58 29.41
CA ASP A 319 5.66 14.05 29.56
C ASP A 319 7.08 14.48 29.96
N MET A 320 8.00 13.57 30.16
CA MET A 320 9.35 13.89 30.67
C MET A 320 10.09 14.90 29.79
N HIS A 321 9.85 14.87 28.47
CA HIS A 321 10.50 15.77 27.54
C HIS A 321 9.66 17.01 27.21
N GLN A 322 8.34 16.92 27.25
CA GLN A 322 7.45 18.07 26.99
C GLN A 322 7.55 19.14 28.07
N LYS A 323 7.67 18.76 29.34
CA LYS A 323 7.76 19.71 30.46
C LYS A 323 9.05 20.51 30.50
N LYS A 324 10.13 20.06 29.84
CA LYS A 324 11.45 20.69 29.95
C LYS A 324 11.90 21.47 28.71
N LYS A 325 11.16 21.47 27.59
CA LYS A 325 11.53 22.13 26.31
C LYS A 325 13.02 21.93 25.92
N ARG A 326 13.58 20.77 26.22
CA ARG A 326 15.01 20.49 25.97
C ARG A 326 15.14 19.65 24.70
N MET A 327 16.23 19.89 23.98
CA MET A 327 16.71 18.97 22.96
C MET A 327 16.97 17.61 23.58
N TYR A 328 16.68 16.54 22.85
CA TYR A 328 16.90 15.18 23.30
C TYR A 328 18.39 14.85 23.29
N GLU A 329 19.06 15.05 24.45
CA GLU A 329 20.49 14.84 24.59
C GLU A 329 20.83 13.33 24.55
N LYS A 330 21.99 13.01 24.00
CA LYS A 330 22.50 11.62 23.96
C LYS A 330 22.47 10.90 25.32
N LYS A 331 22.76 11.63 26.41
CA LYS A 331 22.71 11.06 27.77
C LYS A 331 21.32 10.61 28.16
N LEU A 332 20.30 11.46 27.90
CA LEU A 332 18.89 11.11 28.15
C LEU A 332 18.44 9.93 27.31
N PHE A 333 18.79 9.92 26.02
CA PHE A 333 18.53 8.77 25.14
C PHE A 333 19.09 7.46 25.69
N LEU A 334 20.34 7.45 26.17
CA LEU A 334 20.99 6.25 26.73
C LEU A 334 20.37 5.80 28.06
N GLU A 335 19.76 6.70 28.82
CA GLU A 335 18.99 6.39 30.02
C GLU A 335 17.60 5.84 29.65
N ASP A 336 16.86 6.52 28.76
CA ASP A 336 15.53 6.12 28.31
C ASP A 336 15.53 4.77 27.61
N LYS A 337 16.57 4.49 26.82
CA LYS A 337 16.73 3.21 26.10
C LYS A 337 16.74 1.99 27.04
N LYS A 338 17.04 2.17 28.33
CA LYS A 338 17.02 1.10 29.33
C LYS A 338 15.62 0.86 29.92
N THR A 339 14.70 1.78 29.72
CA THR A 339 13.36 1.71 30.33
C THR A 339 12.47 0.67 29.62
N PRO A 340 11.51 0.06 30.34
CA PRO A 340 10.52 -0.83 29.73
C PRO A 340 9.71 -0.15 28.60
N GLN A 341 9.40 1.14 28.76
CA GLN A 341 8.68 1.94 27.78
C GLN A 341 9.46 2.05 26.47
N TYR A 342 10.77 2.32 26.54
CA TYR A 342 11.57 2.39 25.33
C TYR A 342 11.73 1.03 24.66
N LYS A 343 11.88 -0.05 25.44
CA LYS A 343 11.90 -1.40 24.89
C LYS A 343 10.60 -1.75 24.15
N ARG A 344 9.47 -1.25 24.64
CA ARG A 344 8.18 -1.41 23.95
C ARG A 344 8.13 -0.62 22.63
N LEU A 345 8.76 0.56 22.54
CA LEU A 345 8.97 1.26 21.27
C LEU A 345 9.82 0.42 20.31
N GLU A 346 10.96 -0.10 20.78
CA GLU A 346 11.82 -0.96 19.95
C GLU A 346 11.05 -2.19 19.45
N GLN A 347 10.20 -2.79 20.27
CA GLN A 347 9.34 -3.89 19.86
C GLN A 347 8.37 -3.47 18.75
N SER A 348 7.75 -2.29 18.84
CA SER A 348 6.85 -1.82 17.79
C SER A 348 7.55 -1.63 16.44
N TRP A 349 8.81 -1.17 16.47
CA TRP A 349 9.63 -1.06 15.27
C TRP A 349 10.03 -2.43 14.71
N GLN A 350 10.33 -3.40 15.56
CA GLN A 350 10.63 -4.77 15.15
C GLN A 350 9.43 -5.44 14.50
N GLU A 351 8.22 -5.28 15.05
CA GLU A 351 6.98 -5.80 14.44
C GLU A 351 6.75 -5.20 13.07
N LYS A 352 6.97 -3.89 12.91
CA LYS A 352 6.83 -3.22 11.60
C LYS A 352 7.88 -3.70 10.60
N SER A 353 9.15 -3.81 11.01
CA SER A 353 10.27 -4.34 10.19
C SER A 353 10.03 -5.78 9.75
N GLN A 354 9.33 -6.58 10.58
CA GLN A 354 9.02 -7.98 10.26
C GLN A 354 8.15 -8.10 8.99
N TYR A 355 7.31 -7.11 8.67
CA TYR A 355 6.56 -7.13 7.43
C TYR A 355 7.46 -7.13 6.20
N VAL A 356 8.53 -6.32 6.19
CA VAL A 356 9.50 -6.33 5.07
C VAL A 356 10.17 -7.69 4.95
N LYS A 357 10.61 -8.27 6.06
CA LYS A 357 11.22 -9.61 6.06
C LYS A 357 10.26 -10.69 5.56
N ASN A 358 9.02 -10.67 6.01
CA ASN A 358 8.00 -11.62 5.54
C ASN A 358 7.76 -11.50 4.03
N ALA A 359 7.77 -10.27 3.50
CA ALA A 359 7.64 -10.04 2.07
C ALA A 359 8.87 -10.55 1.30
N GLU A 360 10.10 -10.32 1.81
CA GLU A 360 11.34 -10.86 1.24
C GLU A 360 11.35 -12.39 1.20
N ASP A 361 10.95 -13.03 2.31
CA ASP A 361 10.86 -14.49 2.40
C ASP A 361 9.86 -15.05 1.38
N ALA A 362 8.71 -14.37 1.22
CA ALA A 362 7.70 -14.77 0.24
C ALA A 362 8.20 -14.61 -1.20
N VAL A 363 8.81 -13.46 -1.55
CA VAL A 363 9.39 -13.24 -2.88
C VAL A 363 10.53 -14.20 -3.17
N SER A 364 11.37 -14.50 -2.17
CA SER A 364 12.42 -15.51 -2.30
C SER A 364 11.84 -16.90 -2.57
N GLY A 365 10.72 -17.25 -1.93
CA GLY A 365 9.98 -18.47 -2.22
C GLY A 365 9.52 -18.53 -3.68
N ILE A 366 8.95 -17.44 -4.22
CA ILE A 366 8.54 -17.35 -5.63
C ILE A 366 9.75 -17.54 -6.57
N ILE A 367 10.88 -16.91 -6.24
CA ILE A 367 12.11 -17.03 -7.04
C ILE A 367 12.63 -18.47 -7.03
N ASN A 368 12.58 -19.15 -5.89
CA ASN A 368 12.99 -20.55 -5.81
C ASN A 368 12.15 -21.47 -6.71
N GLU A 369 10.84 -21.22 -6.82
CA GLU A 369 9.94 -21.94 -7.75
C GLU A 369 10.25 -21.63 -9.22
N LEU A 370 10.90 -20.48 -9.50
CA LEU A 370 11.32 -20.12 -10.84
C LEU A 370 12.66 -20.75 -11.27
N GLN A 371 13.45 -21.25 -10.29
CA GLN A 371 14.75 -21.83 -10.59
C GLN A 371 14.59 -23.06 -11.45
N GLU A 372 15.33 -23.09 -12.55
CA GLU A 372 15.47 -24.28 -13.40
C GLU A 372 16.61 -25.15 -12.86
N GLU A 373 16.56 -26.45 -13.16
CA GLU A 373 17.71 -27.32 -12.89
C GLU A 373 18.97 -26.74 -13.54
N LYS A 374 20.10 -26.90 -12.86
CA LYS A 374 21.40 -26.43 -13.39
C LYS A 374 21.67 -27.09 -14.74
N GLY A 375 21.57 -26.31 -15.79
CA GLY A 375 21.82 -26.73 -17.18
C GLY A 375 22.96 -25.91 -17.80
N GLU A 376 23.31 -26.25 -19.03
CA GLU A 376 24.30 -25.51 -19.85
C GLU A 376 23.77 -24.17 -20.34
N HIS A 377 22.49 -23.91 -20.15
CA HIS A 377 21.79 -22.73 -20.63
C HIS A 377 21.14 -21.95 -19.48
N PHE A 378 21.07 -20.63 -19.64
CA PHE A 378 20.24 -19.78 -18.80
C PHE A 378 19.34 -18.90 -19.66
N THR A 379 18.24 -18.42 -19.06
CA THR A 379 17.22 -17.67 -19.78
C THR A 379 17.19 -16.22 -19.29
N VAL A 380 17.23 -15.26 -20.22
CA VAL A 380 17.04 -13.85 -19.95
C VAL A 380 15.65 -13.43 -20.41
N TYR A 381 14.92 -12.76 -19.54
CA TYR A 381 13.55 -12.32 -19.76
C TYR A 381 13.50 -10.80 -20.00
N ASN A 382 12.70 -10.39 -20.98
CA ASN A 382 12.29 -9.01 -21.18
C ASN A 382 10.79 -8.91 -20.85
N LEU A 383 10.48 -8.23 -19.77
CA LEU A 383 9.10 -8.07 -19.28
C LEU A 383 8.40 -6.85 -19.88
N LEU A 384 9.09 -6.04 -20.68
CA LEU A 384 8.53 -4.85 -21.31
C LEU A 384 7.87 -5.18 -22.65
N PRO A 385 6.82 -4.45 -23.05
CA PRO A 385 6.07 -4.73 -24.29
C PRO A 385 6.75 -4.20 -25.58
N TRP A 386 8.07 -4.01 -25.57
CA TRP A 386 8.87 -3.61 -26.73
C TRP A 386 10.22 -4.33 -26.75
N HIS A 387 10.83 -4.42 -27.92
CA HIS A 387 12.18 -4.92 -28.07
C HIS A 387 13.17 -4.08 -27.26
N ARG A 388 14.11 -4.74 -26.60
CA ARG A 388 15.03 -4.07 -25.70
C ARG A 388 16.47 -4.54 -25.93
N ASN A 389 17.39 -3.56 -25.95
CA ASN A 389 18.79 -3.80 -25.66
C ASN A 389 19.02 -3.56 -24.16
N GLY A 390 19.86 -4.38 -23.52
CA GLY A 390 20.07 -4.21 -22.08
C GLY A 390 21.34 -4.89 -21.58
N GLU A 391 21.82 -4.42 -20.45
CA GLU A 391 22.92 -5.05 -19.73
C GLU A 391 22.38 -6.05 -18.72
N VAL A 392 23.02 -7.21 -18.65
CA VAL A 392 22.69 -8.28 -17.72
C VAL A 392 23.92 -8.59 -16.88
N ASP A 393 23.75 -8.61 -15.57
CA ASP A 393 24.77 -9.04 -14.62
C ASP A 393 24.84 -10.57 -14.64
N VAL A 394 25.98 -11.09 -15.06
CA VAL A 394 26.28 -12.51 -15.16
C VAL A 394 27.40 -12.93 -14.21
N THR A 395 27.64 -12.13 -13.18
CA THR A 395 28.62 -12.43 -12.12
C THR A 395 28.29 -13.77 -11.44
N GLY A 396 29.27 -14.66 -11.38
CA GLY A 396 29.08 -16.03 -10.85
C GLY A 396 28.56 -17.02 -11.90
N LEU A 397 28.16 -16.55 -13.09
CA LEU A 397 27.79 -17.42 -14.23
C LEU A 397 28.90 -17.41 -15.29
N ALA A 398 29.37 -16.23 -15.68
CA ALA A 398 30.40 -16.07 -16.71
C ALA A 398 31.49 -15.11 -16.22
N ALA A 399 32.65 -15.15 -16.88
CA ALA A 399 33.84 -14.36 -16.58
C ALA A 399 34.33 -13.55 -17.79
N GLU A 400 35.29 -12.69 -17.58
CA GLU A 400 35.93 -11.96 -18.65
C GLU A 400 36.64 -12.93 -19.65
N GLY A 401 36.47 -12.66 -20.95
CA GLY A 401 36.96 -13.54 -22.03
C GLY A 401 35.96 -14.65 -22.40
N GLU A 402 34.79 -14.67 -21.80
CA GLU A 402 33.67 -15.51 -22.22
C GLU A 402 32.60 -14.67 -22.94
N ALA A 403 31.73 -15.35 -23.66
CA ALA A 403 30.60 -14.75 -24.36
C ALA A 403 29.32 -15.50 -24.08
N LEU A 404 28.19 -14.79 -24.04
CA LEU A 404 26.87 -15.37 -24.07
C LEU A 404 26.49 -15.62 -25.53
N VAL A 405 26.14 -16.84 -25.84
CA VAL A 405 25.79 -17.25 -27.22
C VAL A 405 24.32 -17.68 -27.24
N ASP A 406 23.52 -17.03 -28.09
CA ASP A 406 22.11 -17.38 -28.27
C ASP A 406 21.95 -18.62 -29.21
N ARG A 407 20.71 -19.06 -29.42
CA ARG A 407 20.39 -20.20 -30.28
C ARG A 407 20.75 -19.97 -31.77
N GLU A 408 20.76 -18.71 -32.19
CA GLU A 408 21.11 -18.29 -33.55
C GLU A 408 22.63 -18.21 -33.75
N GLY A 409 23.42 -18.36 -32.70
CA GLY A 409 24.88 -18.29 -32.72
C GLY A 409 25.46 -16.87 -32.55
N ASN A 410 24.59 -15.88 -32.27
CA ASN A 410 25.06 -14.53 -31.94
C ASN A 410 25.81 -14.55 -30.62
N ALA A 411 26.98 -13.94 -30.58
CA ALA A 411 27.81 -13.91 -29.38
C ALA A 411 27.88 -12.50 -28.77
N PHE A 412 27.61 -12.42 -27.47
CA PHE A 412 27.60 -11.21 -26.69
C PHE A 412 28.72 -11.27 -25.66
N ARG A 413 29.70 -10.38 -25.79
CA ARG A 413 30.89 -10.37 -24.93
C ARG A 413 30.56 -10.09 -23.48
N VAL A 414 31.19 -10.81 -22.55
CA VAL A 414 31.25 -10.51 -21.14
C VAL A 414 32.45 -9.60 -20.85
N PHE A 415 32.21 -8.52 -20.13
CA PHE A 415 33.26 -7.57 -19.72
C PHE A 415 33.13 -7.27 -18.20
N GLU A 416 34.25 -6.98 -17.59
CA GLU A 416 34.26 -6.58 -16.18
C GLU A 416 33.95 -5.09 -16.03
N ARG A 417 33.12 -4.74 -15.07
CA ARG A 417 32.83 -3.36 -14.66
C ARG A 417 32.56 -3.28 -13.18
N HIS A 418 33.42 -2.60 -12.42
CA HIS A 418 33.32 -2.41 -10.96
C HIS A 418 33.19 -3.73 -10.18
N GLY A 419 33.98 -4.72 -10.53
CA GLY A 419 34.01 -6.03 -9.88
C GLY A 419 32.83 -6.93 -10.25
N ARG A 420 32.04 -6.58 -11.28
CA ARG A 420 30.95 -7.38 -11.82
C ARG A 420 31.21 -7.75 -13.27
N TYR A 421 30.68 -8.91 -13.67
CA TYR A 421 30.72 -9.35 -15.06
C TYR A 421 29.38 -9.05 -15.73
N ILE A 422 29.42 -8.26 -16.80
CA ILE A 422 28.25 -7.73 -17.49
C ILE A 422 28.28 -8.19 -18.96
N ALA A 423 27.13 -8.58 -19.47
CA ALA A 423 26.93 -8.79 -20.91
C ALA A 423 25.90 -7.78 -21.43
N ARG A 424 26.18 -7.15 -22.57
CA ARG A 424 25.25 -6.29 -23.29
C ARG A 424 24.51 -7.12 -24.32
N LEU A 425 23.23 -7.37 -24.12
CA LEU A 425 22.36 -8.12 -24.99
C LEU A 425 21.55 -7.19 -25.89
N GLU A 426 21.30 -7.63 -27.11
CA GLU A 426 20.56 -6.85 -28.09
C GLU A 426 19.28 -7.56 -28.50
N ASN A 427 18.31 -6.73 -28.88
CA ASN A 427 17.06 -7.17 -29.50
C ASN A 427 16.31 -8.26 -28.70
N LEU A 428 16.26 -8.15 -27.35
CA LEU A 428 15.44 -9.03 -26.53
C LEU A 428 13.96 -8.87 -26.90
N PRO A 429 13.22 -9.97 -27.15
CA PRO A 429 11.85 -9.89 -27.61
C PRO A 429 10.91 -9.27 -26.56
N PRO A 430 9.84 -8.55 -26.97
CA PRO A 430 8.89 -7.98 -26.04
C PRO A 430 8.08 -9.08 -25.33
N VAL A 431 7.84 -8.90 -24.02
CA VAL A 431 7.14 -9.86 -23.16
C VAL A 431 7.57 -11.30 -23.46
N GLY A 432 8.89 -11.53 -23.46
CA GLY A 432 9.48 -12.78 -23.93
C GLY A 432 10.82 -13.07 -23.29
N CYS A 433 11.45 -14.10 -23.81
CA CYS A 433 12.74 -14.54 -23.30
C CYS A 433 13.68 -15.01 -24.42
N ARG A 434 14.97 -15.07 -24.11
CA ARG A 434 15.98 -15.68 -24.95
C ARG A 434 16.93 -16.53 -24.10
N GLN A 435 17.28 -17.72 -24.62
CA GLN A 435 18.22 -18.61 -23.95
C GLN A 435 19.64 -18.38 -24.47
N TYR A 436 20.58 -18.49 -23.55
CA TYR A 436 22.00 -18.31 -23.81
C TYR A 436 22.80 -19.47 -23.20
N ARG A 437 23.90 -19.84 -23.85
CA ARG A 437 24.97 -20.66 -23.27
C ARG A 437 26.24 -19.83 -23.14
N ILE A 438 27.12 -20.24 -22.26
CA ILE A 438 28.39 -19.57 -22.04
C ILE A 438 29.45 -20.32 -22.87
N GLU A 439 30.17 -19.58 -23.68
CA GLU A 439 31.28 -20.11 -24.47
C GLU A 439 32.58 -19.31 -24.24
N ARG A 440 33.69 -19.99 -24.16
CA ARG A 440 34.98 -19.32 -24.23
C ARG A 440 35.22 -18.90 -25.70
N ARG A 441 35.14 -17.61 -25.94
CA ARG A 441 35.49 -17.03 -27.24
C ARG A 441 36.50 -15.92 -27.02
N THR A 442 37.60 -15.93 -27.79
CA THR A 442 38.40 -14.73 -28.00
C THR A 442 37.52 -13.75 -28.78
N ALA A 443 36.87 -12.86 -28.09
CA ALA A 443 36.01 -11.85 -28.71
C ALA A 443 36.89 -10.91 -29.56
N GLU A 444 36.42 -10.61 -30.79
CA GLU A 444 36.91 -9.46 -31.50
C GLU A 444 36.82 -8.23 -30.58
N LYS A 445 37.91 -7.46 -30.53
CA LYS A 445 37.92 -6.24 -29.69
C LYS A 445 36.83 -5.31 -30.21
N ASP A 446 35.83 -5.07 -29.39
CA ASP A 446 34.99 -3.88 -29.55
C ASP A 446 35.93 -2.68 -29.67
N GLU A 447 35.66 -1.77 -30.60
CA GLU A 447 36.33 -0.48 -30.67
C GLU A 447 36.02 0.25 -29.33
N ASN A 448 36.92 0.06 -28.37
CA ASN A 448 36.88 0.85 -27.16
C ASN A 448 37.01 2.33 -27.56
N PRO A 449 36.28 3.23 -26.91
CA PRO A 449 36.50 4.65 -27.12
C PRO A 449 37.98 4.94 -26.92
N VAL A 450 38.63 5.47 -27.97
CA VAL A 450 40.05 5.81 -27.91
C VAL A 450 40.14 7.09 -27.08
N ALA A 451 40.78 7.02 -25.94
CA ALA A 451 41.17 8.20 -25.19
C ALA A 451 42.46 8.73 -25.76
N THR A 452 42.43 9.88 -26.43
CA THR A 452 43.64 10.59 -26.92
C THR A 452 43.85 11.83 -26.07
N GLY A 453 45.07 11.97 -25.53
CA GLY A 453 45.46 13.22 -24.87
C GLY A 453 45.60 14.33 -25.90
N ASN A 454 45.09 15.53 -25.66
CA ASN A 454 45.17 16.68 -26.55
C ASN A 454 46.44 17.53 -26.38
N GLY A 455 47.43 17.07 -25.64
CA GLY A 455 48.72 17.73 -25.43
C GLY A 455 48.71 18.90 -24.41
N ASN A 456 47.53 19.38 -23.96
CA ASN A 456 47.35 20.50 -23.02
C ASN A 456 46.73 20.08 -21.70
N GLY A 457 46.90 18.83 -21.28
CA GLY A 457 46.27 18.31 -20.03
C GLY A 457 44.81 17.83 -20.19
N GLY A 458 44.21 18.04 -21.35
CA GLY A 458 42.88 17.54 -21.67
C GLY A 458 42.86 16.20 -22.38
N ALA A 459 41.69 15.62 -22.54
CA ALA A 459 41.48 14.35 -23.23
C ALA A 459 40.29 14.41 -24.20
N ILE A 460 40.36 13.63 -25.28
CA ILE A 460 39.22 13.37 -26.16
C ILE A 460 38.83 11.91 -25.99
N LEU A 461 37.58 11.68 -25.68
CA LEU A 461 36.98 10.35 -25.65
C LEU A 461 36.02 10.24 -26.82
N GLU A 462 36.30 9.37 -27.75
CA GLU A 462 35.53 9.27 -28.99
C GLU A 462 35.16 7.82 -29.32
N ASN A 463 33.94 7.62 -29.75
CA ASN A 463 33.48 6.40 -30.40
C ASN A 463 32.64 6.75 -31.64
N SER A 464 32.07 5.77 -32.33
CA SER A 464 31.27 5.98 -33.55
C SER A 464 29.99 6.82 -33.37
N LYS A 465 29.62 7.19 -32.13
CA LYS A 465 28.36 7.88 -31.81
C LYS A 465 28.57 9.18 -31.04
N ILE A 466 29.59 9.28 -30.22
CA ILE A 466 29.81 10.39 -29.28
C ILE A 466 31.29 10.75 -29.24
N SER A 467 31.59 12.04 -29.32
CA SER A 467 32.88 12.60 -28.99
C SER A 467 32.76 13.53 -27.81
N VAL A 468 33.56 13.30 -26.77
CA VAL A 468 33.60 14.14 -25.56
C VAL A 468 35.01 14.74 -25.47
N VAL A 469 35.08 16.06 -25.46
CA VAL A 469 36.30 16.82 -25.23
C VAL A 469 36.34 17.25 -23.76
N ILE A 470 37.41 16.91 -23.10
CA ILE A 470 37.72 17.35 -21.73
C ILE A 470 38.84 18.38 -21.85
N ASP A 471 38.56 19.62 -21.55
CA ASP A 471 39.57 20.68 -21.47
C ASP A 471 40.33 20.52 -20.15
N GLY A 472 41.64 20.68 -20.23
CA GLY A 472 42.53 20.53 -19.08
C GLY A 472 42.57 21.75 -18.18
#